data_0a6cc2ed1c0f6abe9692bc5b5040f77b
#
_entry.id   0a6cc2ed1c0f6abe9692bc5b5040f77b
#
_cell.length_a   1.000
_cell.length_b   1.000
_cell.length_c   1.000
_cell.angle_alpha   90.00
_cell.angle_beta   90.00
_cell.angle_gamma   90.00
#
_symmetry.space_group_name_H-M   'P 1'
#
loop_
_entity.id
_entity.type
_entity.pdbx_description
1 polymer ?
#
loop_
_entity_poly.entity_id
_entity_poly.type
_entity_poly.pdbx_seq_one_letter_code
_entity_poly.pdbx_strand_id
1 'polypeptide(L)'
;LELAMEAERRIMLVAQKAAAKDEPSVEDMFEVGCVSTILQMLKLPDGTVKVLVEGQQRARVNRIDDGETHFSANVTPVEAPEGGEKGTEVEALRRAVMQQFDQYVKLNKKIPPEILTSISSIDDAGRLADTIAAHLPLKLDNKQAVLDLDDVKARLENLFGQLEREVDILNVDKKI
;
A
#
# COMPACT_ATOMS: atom_id res chain seq x y z
N LEU A 1 10.55 -3.16 17.93
CA LEU A 1 10.01 -4.48 17.52
C LEU A 1 9.89 -5.45 18.71
N GLU A 2 10.91 -5.53 19.54
CA GLU A 2 10.88 -6.47 20.68
C GLU A 2 9.74 -6.19 21.66
N LEU A 3 9.47 -4.91 21.97
CA LEU A 3 8.36 -4.53 22.81
C LEU A 3 7.01 -4.91 22.19
N ALA A 4 6.87 -4.74 20.87
CA ALA A 4 5.65 -5.12 20.17
C ALA A 4 5.44 -6.64 20.21
N MET A 5 6.52 -7.43 20.09
CA MET A 5 6.45 -8.89 20.16
C MET A 5 6.03 -9.39 21.53
N GLU A 6 6.37 -8.66 22.59
CA GLU A 6 5.98 -8.99 23.97
C GLU A 6 4.54 -8.60 24.29
N ALA A 7 3.94 -7.72 23.47
CA ALA A 7 2.58 -7.23 23.64
C ALA A 7 1.65 -7.83 22.58
N GLU A 8 0.82 -7.00 21.94
CA GLU A 8 -0.17 -7.45 20.97
C GLU A 8 0.40 -7.69 19.57
N ARG A 9 1.69 -7.48 19.37
CA ARG A 9 2.39 -7.60 18.09
C ARG A 9 1.91 -6.60 17.02
N ARG A 10 1.28 -5.52 17.43
CA ARG A 10 0.78 -4.48 16.54
C ARG A 10 1.78 -3.35 16.46
N ILE A 11 2.02 -2.88 15.21
CA ILE A 11 2.90 -1.74 14.95
C ILE A 11 2.24 -0.84 13.93
N MET A 12 2.63 0.44 13.95
CA MET A 12 2.26 1.38 12.90
C MET A 12 3.40 1.46 11.90
N LEU A 13 3.12 1.14 10.64
CA LEU A 13 4.08 1.27 9.56
C LEU A 13 3.80 2.55 8.79
N VAL A 14 4.81 3.39 8.68
CA VAL A 14 4.72 4.63 7.93
C VAL A 14 6.03 4.80 7.15
N ALA A 15 5.91 5.26 5.90
CA ALA A 15 7.08 5.45 5.06
C ALA A 15 7.78 6.77 5.42
N GLN A 16 9.10 6.81 5.22
CA GLN A 16 9.85 8.05 5.31
C GLN A 16 9.92 8.72 3.93
N LYS A 17 9.90 10.05 3.94
CA LYS A 17 9.85 10.84 2.70
C LYS A 17 11.11 10.68 1.84
N ALA A 18 12.25 10.49 2.48
CA ALA A 18 13.52 10.21 1.80
C ALA A 18 14.06 8.87 2.30
N ALA A 19 14.00 7.84 1.46
CA ALA A 19 14.39 6.48 1.83
C ALA A 19 15.88 6.36 2.21
N ALA A 20 16.73 7.25 1.70
CA ALA A 20 18.18 7.22 1.95
C ALA A 20 18.59 7.79 3.30
N LYS A 21 17.69 8.40 4.05
CA LYS A 21 18.02 9.00 5.34
C LYS A 21 18.09 7.92 6.43
N ASP A 22 19.27 7.72 7.01
CA ASP A 22 19.51 6.63 7.98
C ASP A 22 18.83 6.86 9.33
N GLU A 23 18.78 8.10 9.79
CA GLU A 23 18.16 8.46 11.06
C GLU A 23 17.05 9.49 10.84
N PRO A 24 15.85 9.05 10.36
CA PRO A 24 14.77 9.99 10.09
C PRO A 24 14.21 10.61 11.37
N SER A 25 13.90 11.90 11.30
CA SER A 25 13.16 12.59 12.34
C SER A 25 11.65 12.40 12.10
N VAL A 26 10.85 12.88 13.05
CA VAL A 26 9.38 12.81 12.93
C VAL A 26 8.88 13.48 11.65
N GLU A 27 9.48 14.62 11.28
CA GLU A 27 9.08 15.38 10.09
C GLU A 27 9.45 14.69 8.77
N ASP A 28 10.34 13.72 8.82
CA ASP A 28 10.77 12.95 7.65
C ASP A 28 9.80 11.82 7.30
N MET A 29 8.75 11.65 8.08
CA MET A 29 7.78 10.57 7.88
C MET A 29 6.48 11.09 7.27
N PHE A 30 5.85 10.27 6.42
CA PHE A 30 4.52 10.57 5.91
C PHE A 30 3.47 10.45 7.02
N GLU A 31 2.30 11.05 6.78
CA GLU A 31 1.23 11.10 7.78
C GLU A 31 0.28 9.91 7.75
N VAL A 32 0.17 9.23 6.61
CA VAL A 32 -0.71 8.07 6.46
C VAL A 32 0.11 6.81 6.31
N GLY A 33 -0.27 5.80 7.06
CA GLY A 33 0.39 4.52 7.02
C GLY A 33 -0.58 3.39 7.30
N CYS A 34 -0.07 2.29 7.82
CA CYS A 34 -0.86 1.08 8.06
C CYS A 34 -0.57 0.49 9.42
N VAL A 35 -1.61 0.30 10.21
CA VAL A 35 -1.53 -0.52 11.42
C VAL A 35 -1.41 -1.96 10.98
N SER A 36 -0.38 -2.64 11.45
CA SER A 36 -0.04 -3.98 11.02
C SER A 36 0.25 -4.89 12.20
N THR A 37 0.11 -6.19 11.99
CA THR A 37 0.46 -7.20 13.00
C THR A 37 1.73 -7.90 12.58
N ILE A 38 2.66 -8.07 13.51
CA ILE A 38 3.88 -8.84 13.27
C ILE A 38 3.54 -10.32 13.37
N LEU A 39 3.69 -11.03 12.26
CA LEU A 39 3.47 -12.48 12.19
C LEU A 39 4.69 -13.25 12.64
N GLN A 40 5.88 -12.77 12.25
CA GLN A 40 7.13 -13.45 12.54
C GLN A 40 8.28 -12.45 12.53
N MET A 41 9.22 -12.63 13.43
CA MET A 41 10.46 -11.85 13.49
C MET A 41 11.63 -12.82 13.48
N LEU A 42 12.56 -12.62 12.55
CA LEU A 42 13.75 -13.45 12.39
C LEU A 42 15.01 -12.59 12.51
N LYS A 43 15.85 -12.93 13.47
CA LYS A 43 17.16 -12.30 13.64
C LYS A 43 18.20 -13.08 12.86
N LEU A 44 18.91 -12.39 11.96
CA LEU A 44 19.95 -13.00 11.14
C LEU A 44 21.31 -12.87 11.81
N PRO A 45 22.30 -13.73 11.45
CA PRO A 45 23.63 -13.71 12.08
C PRO A 45 24.39 -12.38 11.90
N ASP A 46 24.08 -11.62 10.85
CA ASP A 46 24.73 -10.32 10.57
C ASP A 46 24.13 -9.16 11.38
N GLY A 47 23.17 -9.45 12.26
CA GLY A 47 22.46 -8.43 13.04
C GLY A 47 21.20 -7.88 12.37
N THR A 48 20.95 -8.26 11.12
CA THR A 48 19.75 -7.85 10.39
C THR A 48 18.53 -8.55 10.97
N VAL A 49 17.40 -7.83 11.04
CA VAL A 49 16.12 -8.40 11.47
C VAL A 49 15.15 -8.39 10.30
N LYS A 50 14.62 -9.56 9.97
CA LYS A 50 13.54 -9.70 8.99
C LYS A 50 12.22 -9.84 9.74
N VAL A 51 11.22 -9.08 9.31
CA VAL A 51 9.91 -9.07 9.95
C VAL A 51 8.86 -9.36 8.89
N LEU A 52 8.02 -10.36 9.16
CA LEU A 52 6.84 -10.64 8.36
C LEU A 52 5.66 -9.95 9.02
N VAL A 53 5.01 -9.06 8.30
CA VAL A 53 3.88 -8.29 8.83
C VAL A 53 2.66 -8.48 7.96
N GLU A 54 1.49 -8.33 8.58
CA GLU A 54 0.22 -8.32 7.88
C GLU A 54 -0.47 -6.99 8.12
N GLY A 55 -0.76 -6.25 7.04
CA GLY A 55 -1.47 -4.98 7.13
C GLY A 55 -2.91 -5.21 7.56
N GLN A 56 -3.34 -4.46 8.57
CA GLN A 56 -4.68 -4.58 9.12
C GLN A 56 -5.56 -3.41 8.73
N GLN A 57 -5.06 -2.20 8.85
CA GLN A 57 -5.88 -1.02 8.68
C GLN A 57 -5.07 0.21 8.33
N ARG A 58 -5.56 0.97 7.34
CA ARG A 58 -5.06 2.31 7.03
C ARG A 58 -5.30 3.22 8.24
N ALA A 59 -4.32 4.05 8.58
CA ALA A 59 -4.43 4.96 9.70
C ALA A 59 -3.65 6.25 9.44
N ARG A 60 -4.13 7.33 10.04
CA ARG A 60 -3.49 8.64 9.98
C ARG A 60 -2.74 8.91 11.28
N VAL A 61 -1.51 9.34 11.16
CA VAL A 61 -0.68 9.71 12.31
C VAL A 61 -1.08 11.09 12.79
N ASN A 62 -1.48 11.19 14.06
CA ASN A 62 -1.78 12.48 14.69
C ASN A 62 -0.53 13.08 15.33
N ARG A 63 0.28 12.22 15.94
CA ARG A 63 1.50 12.62 16.65
C ARG A 63 2.45 11.44 16.74
N ILE A 64 3.74 11.73 16.61
CA ILE A 64 4.81 10.77 16.87
C ILE A 64 5.63 11.28 18.04
N ASP A 65 5.79 10.44 19.06
CA ASP A 65 6.62 10.74 20.21
C ASP A 65 7.95 10.01 20.06
N ASP A 66 9.04 10.77 20.13
CA ASP A 66 10.40 10.24 20.05
C ASP A 66 10.83 9.82 21.47
N GLY A 67 10.64 8.55 21.79
CA GLY A 67 11.06 7.97 23.05
C GLY A 67 12.55 7.63 23.04
N GLU A 68 13.08 7.29 24.23
CA GLU A 68 14.51 6.96 24.38
C GLU A 68 14.90 5.68 23.61
N THR A 69 13.98 4.73 23.50
CA THR A 69 14.26 3.43 22.88
C THR A 69 13.53 3.20 21.57
N HIS A 70 12.44 3.91 21.33
CA HIS A 70 11.63 3.71 20.14
C HIS A 70 10.67 4.89 19.93
N PHE A 71 10.13 4.98 18.72
CA PHE A 71 9.06 5.91 18.40
C PHE A 71 7.71 5.31 18.79
N SER A 72 6.83 6.16 19.31
CA SER A 72 5.43 5.81 19.55
C SER A 72 4.55 6.77 18.78
N ALA A 73 3.45 6.28 18.21
CA ALA A 73 2.54 7.11 17.44
C ALA A 73 1.12 7.06 18.00
N ASN A 74 0.49 8.24 18.02
CA ASN A 74 -0.95 8.33 18.23
C ASN A 74 -1.58 8.40 16.85
N VAL A 75 -2.47 7.45 16.54
CA VAL A 75 -3.04 7.32 15.19
C VAL A 75 -4.57 7.26 15.24
N THR A 76 -5.19 7.72 14.17
CA THR A 76 -6.64 7.59 13.96
C THR A 76 -6.87 6.62 12.82
N PRO A 77 -7.58 5.51 13.05
CA PRO A 77 -7.93 4.59 11.96
C PRO A 77 -8.78 5.30 10.91
N VAL A 78 -8.48 5.02 9.65
CA VAL A 78 -9.30 5.45 8.53
C VAL A 78 -10.29 4.32 8.25
N GLU A 79 -11.54 4.55 8.63
CA GLU A 79 -12.58 3.53 8.47
C GLU A 79 -13.23 3.59 7.09
N ALA A 80 -13.48 2.42 6.53
CA ALA A 80 -14.26 2.32 5.31
C ALA A 80 -15.74 2.62 5.61
N PRO A 81 -16.49 3.23 4.68
CA PRO A 81 -17.91 3.43 4.87
C PRO A 81 -18.63 2.09 5.11
N GLU A 82 -19.65 2.10 5.95
CA GLU A 82 -20.47 0.92 6.18
C GLU A 82 -21.07 0.42 4.87
N GLY A 83 -20.94 -0.89 4.62
CA GLY A 83 -21.41 -1.52 3.38
C GLY A 83 -20.48 -1.30 2.19
N GLY A 84 -19.31 -0.69 2.39
CA GLY A 84 -18.33 -0.39 1.34
C GLY A 84 -18.78 0.75 0.42
N GLU A 85 -17.89 1.12 -0.47
CA GLU A 85 -18.21 2.08 -1.51
C GLU A 85 -19.03 1.37 -2.59
N LYS A 86 -20.28 1.75 -2.70
CA LYS A 86 -21.20 1.22 -3.69
C LYS A 86 -21.73 2.37 -4.55
N GLY A 87 -22.05 2.07 -5.77
CA GLY A 87 -22.59 3.04 -6.70
C GLY A 87 -22.13 2.76 -8.10
N THR A 88 -22.84 3.33 -9.05
CA THR A 88 -22.58 3.11 -10.49
C THR A 88 -21.19 3.61 -10.88
N GLU A 89 -20.77 4.76 -10.35
CA GLU A 89 -19.48 5.35 -10.67
C GLU A 89 -18.32 4.50 -10.14
N VAL A 90 -18.44 4.01 -8.91
CA VAL A 90 -17.40 3.15 -8.32
C VAL A 90 -17.31 1.84 -9.09
N GLU A 91 -18.42 1.25 -9.46
CA GLU A 91 -18.43 0.00 -10.23
C GLU A 91 -17.83 0.20 -11.63
N ALA A 92 -18.14 1.33 -12.29
CA ALA A 92 -17.56 1.64 -13.59
C ALA A 92 -16.04 1.82 -13.49
N LEU A 93 -15.57 2.51 -12.46
CA LEU A 93 -14.13 2.69 -12.21
C LEU A 93 -13.44 1.38 -11.88
N ARG A 94 -14.09 0.55 -11.08
CA ARG A 94 -13.58 -0.78 -10.73
C ARG A 94 -13.34 -1.61 -12.00
N ARG A 95 -14.30 -1.63 -12.90
CA ARG A 95 -14.18 -2.34 -14.18
C ARG A 95 -13.07 -1.77 -15.05
N ALA A 96 -12.98 -0.43 -15.12
CA ALA A 96 -11.95 0.23 -15.92
C ALA A 96 -10.55 -0.09 -15.38
N VAL A 97 -10.38 -0.06 -14.06
CA VAL A 97 -9.11 -0.41 -13.41
C VAL A 97 -8.74 -1.87 -13.71
N MET A 98 -9.72 -2.77 -13.60
CA MET A 98 -9.50 -4.20 -13.89
C MET A 98 -9.07 -4.43 -15.34
N GLN A 99 -9.68 -3.74 -16.29
CA GLN A 99 -9.31 -3.84 -17.70
C GLN A 99 -7.87 -3.36 -17.94
N GLN A 100 -7.51 -2.24 -17.35
CA GLN A 100 -6.14 -1.71 -17.45
C GLN A 100 -5.13 -2.64 -16.81
N PHE A 101 -5.47 -3.20 -15.67
CA PHE A 101 -4.59 -4.14 -14.98
C PHE A 101 -4.43 -5.43 -15.79
N ASP A 102 -5.50 -5.92 -16.41
CA ASP A 102 -5.45 -7.07 -17.32
C ASP A 102 -4.46 -6.83 -18.46
N GLN A 103 -4.53 -5.65 -19.10
CA GLN A 103 -3.59 -5.27 -20.14
C GLN A 103 -2.15 -5.19 -19.62
N TYR A 104 -1.99 -4.60 -18.43
CA TYR A 104 -0.68 -4.49 -17.80
C TYR A 104 -0.05 -5.86 -17.56
N VAL A 105 -0.82 -6.80 -17.02
CA VAL A 105 -0.33 -8.17 -16.76
C VAL A 105 0.04 -8.88 -18.05
N LYS A 106 -0.76 -8.73 -19.10
CA LYS A 106 -0.47 -9.33 -20.40
C LYS A 106 0.80 -8.78 -21.05
N LEU A 107 1.09 -7.50 -20.83
CA LEU A 107 2.28 -6.86 -21.36
C LEU A 107 3.53 -7.11 -20.52
N ASN A 108 3.36 -7.34 -19.24
CA ASN A 108 4.48 -7.54 -18.30
C ASN A 108 4.65 -9.03 -17.98
N LYS A 109 5.61 -9.66 -18.65
CA LYS A 109 5.87 -11.10 -18.52
C LYS A 109 6.40 -11.51 -17.14
N LYS A 110 6.79 -10.56 -16.30
CA LYS A 110 7.30 -10.82 -14.96
C LYS A 110 6.18 -11.13 -13.96
N ILE A 111 4.94 -10.82 -14.30
CA ILE A 111 3.79 -11.05 -13.41
C ILE A 111 3.07 -12.33 -13.84
N PRO A 112 2.89 -13.31 -12.93
CA PRO A 112 2.15 -14.52 -13.25
C PRO A 112 0.69 -14.22 -13.60
N PRO A 113 0.12 -14.82 -14.66
CA PRO A 113 -1.28 -14.59 -15.03
C PRO A 113 -2.29 -14.98 -13.95
N GLU A 114 -1.92 -15.86 -13.03
CA GLU A 114 -2.76 -16.33 -11.93
C GLU A 114 -3.15 -15.19 -10.98
N ILE A 115 -2.37 -14.10 -10.96
CA ILE A 115 -2.67 -12.91 -10.16
C ILE A 115 -4.00 -12.29 -10.58
N LEU A 116 -4.33 -12.32 -11.87
CA LEU A 116 -5.61 -11.80 -12.37
C LEU A 116 -6.81 -12.52 -11.73
N THR A 117 -6.71 -13.85 -11.61
CA THR A 117 -7.77 -14.64 -10.99
C THR A 117 -7.94 -14.28 -9.52
N SER A 118 -6.83 -14.17 -8.79
CA SER A 118 -6.85 -13.81 -7.37
C SER A 118 -7.43 -12.42 -7.15
N ILE A 119 -7.05 -11.45 -7.97
CA ILE A 119 -7.50 -10.07 -7.83
C ILE A 119 -8.95 -9.92 -8.25
N SER A 120 -9.39 -10.61 -9.30
CA SER A 120 -10.78 -10.54 -9.77
C SER A 120 -11.79 -11.07 -8.75
N SER A 121 -11.34 -11.87 -7.79
CA SER A 121 -12.19 -12.39 -6.73
C SER A 121 -12.39 -11.41 -5.56
N ILE A 122 -11.71 -10.27 -5.57
CA ILE A 122 -11.84 -9.26 -4.51
C ILE A 122 -13.07 -8.39 -4.78
N ASP A 123 -14.05 -8.47 -3.88
CA ASP A 123 -15.31 -7.72 -4.04
C ASP A 123 -15.23 -6.27 -3.57
N ASP A 124 -14.45 -6.02 -2.51
CA ASP A 124 -14.30 -4.68 -1.95
C ASP A 124 -13.41 -3.82 -2.88
N ALA A 125 -13.98 -2.74 -3.40
CA ALA A 125 -13.29 -1.86 -4.35
C ALA A 125 -12.03 -1.21 -3.76
N GLY A 126 -12.07 -0.80 -2.50
CA GLY A 126 -10.90 -0.23 -1.82
C GLY A 126 -9.77 -1.23 -1.68
N ARG A 127 -10.09 -2.44 -1.26
CA ARG A 127 -9.11 -3.52 -1.14
C ARG A 127 -8.56 -3.91 -2.50
N LEU A 128 -9.41 -3.93 -3.53
CA LEU A 128 -8.98 -4.20 -4.90
C LEU A 128 -7.93 -3.18 -5.35
N ALA A 129 -8.21 -1.89 -5.14
CA ALA A 129 -7.29 -0.82 -5.51
C ALA A 129 -5.94 -0.97 -4.80
N ASP A 130 -5.95 -1.21 -3.50
CA ASP A 130 -4.74 -1.36 -2.71
C ASP A 130 -3.92 -2.57 -3.15
N THR A 131 -4.59 -3.68 -3.47
CA THR A 131 -3.94 -4.90 -3.91
C THR A 131 -3.29 -4.71 -5.28
N ILE A 132 -3.98 -4.07 -6.22
CA ILE A 132 -3.42 -3.78 -7.54
C ILE A 132 -2.20 -2.85 -7.40
N ALA A 133 -2.32 -1.79 -6.60
CA ALA A 133 -1.22 -0.85 -6.39
C ALA A 133 0.04 -1.55 -5.87
N ALA A 134 -0.11 -2.56 -5.03
CA ALA A 134 1.00 -3.33 -4.49
C ALA A 134 1.78 -4.11 -5.57
N HIS A 135 1.15 -4.41 -6.69
CA HIS A 135 1.77 -5.14 -7.80
C HIS A 135 2.39 -4.23 -8.86
N LEU A 136 2.28 -2.91 -8.71
CA LEU A 136 2.83 -1.97 -9.68
C LEU A 136 4.21 -1.47 -9.24
N PRO A 137 5.14 -1.24 -10.18
CA PRO A 137 6.48 -0.75 -9.86
C PRO A 137 6.47 0.77 -9.67
N LEU A 138 5.61 1.26 -8.80
CA LEU A 138 5.45 2.69 -8.56
C LEU A 138 6.57 3.22 -7.66
N LYS A 139 6.95 4.48 -7.88
CA LYS A 139 7.84 5.18 -6.98
C LYS A 139 7.15 5.40 -5.64
N LEU A 140 7.93 5.58 -4.59
CA LEU A 140 7.42 5.76 -3.23
C LEU A 140 6.33 6.83 -3.15
N ASP A 141 6.56 8.00 -3.75
CA ASP A 141 5.58 9.10 -3.72
C ASP A 141 4.26 8.71 -4.37
N ASN A 142 4.30 7.95 -5.44
CA ASN A 142 3.10 7.49 -6.14
C ASN A 142 2.34 6.42 -5.36
N LYS A 143 3.06 5.53 -4.67
CA LYS A 143 2.44 4.55 -3.76
C LYS A 143 1.80 5.26 -2.58
N GLN A 144 2.49 6.25 -2.02
CA GLN A 144 1.97 7.02 -0.90
C GLN A 144 0.72 7.80 -1.32
N ALA A 145 0.67 8.32 -2.54
CA ALA A 145 -0.50 9.03 -3.05
C ALA A 145 -1.75 8.14 -3.02
N VAL A 146 -1.62 6.87 -3.38
CA VAL A 146 -2.74 5.92 -3.30
C VAL A 146 -3.15 5.70 -1.85
N LEU A 147 -2.17 5.56 -0.97
CA LEU A 147 -2.42 5.34 0.46
C LEU A 147 -3.09 6.54 1.12
N ASP A 148 -2.72 7.76 0.71
CA ASP A 148 -3.26 9.00 1.28
C ASP A 148 -4.73 9.26 0.92
N LEU A 149 -5.25 8.61 -0.12
CA LEU A 149 -6.63 8.82 -0.58
C LEU A 149 -7.60 7.95 0.22
N ASP A 150 -8.33 8.57 1.12
CA ASP A 150 -9.33 7.90 1.95
C ASP A 150 -10.57 7.51 1.13
N ASP A 151 -10.95 8.36 0.18
CA ASP A 151 -12.10 8.12 -0.71
C ASP A 151 -11.75 7.07 -1.75
N VAL A 152 -12.52 5.99 -1.80
CA VAL A 152 -12.28 4.86 -2.70
C VAL A 152 -12.40 5.27 -4.16
N LYS A 153 -13.38 6.12 -4.51
CA LYS A 153 -13.53 6.61 -5.87
C LYS A 153 -12.30 7.36 -6.34
N ALA A 154 -11.81 8.30 -5.53
CA ALA A 154 -10.60 9.07 -5.83
C ALA A 154 -9.39 8.16 -5.95
N ARG A 155 -9.30 7.14 -5.11
CA ARG A 155 -8.22 6.14 -5.15
C ARG A 155 -8.23 5.36 -6.45
N LEU A 156 -9.41 4.90 -6.88
CA LEU A 156 -9.56 4.19 -8.15
C LEU A 156 -9.21 5.07 -9.34
N GLU A 157 -9.61 6.34 -9.33
CA GLU A 157 -9.27 7.30 -10.39
C GLU A 157 -7.76 7.53 -10.48
N ASN A 158 -7.11 7.71 -9.33
CA ASN A 158 -5.65 7.86 -9.28
C ASN A 158 -4.94 6.62 -9.81
N LEU A 159 -5.37 5.45 -9.34
CA LEU A 159 -4.80 4.18 -9.76
C LEU A 159 -4.97 3.94 -11.25
N PHE A 160 -6.14 4.27 -11.81
CA PHE A 160 -6.39 4.15 -13.24
C PHE A 160 -5.38 4.97 -14.04
N GLY A 161 -5.14 6.22 -13.65
CA GLY A 161 -4.16 7.07 -14.31
C GLY A 161 -2.75 6.52 -14.25
N GLN A 162 -2.37 5.95 -13.11
CA GLN A 162 -1.06 5.32 -12.95
C GLN A 162 -0.92 4.07 -13.80
N LEU A 163 -1.98 3.25 -13.88
CA LEU A 163 -2.01 2.07 -14.74
C LEU A 163 -1.89 2.43 -16.22
N GLU A 164 -2.59 3.47 -16.65
CA GLU A 164 -2.47 3.95 -18.04
C GLU A 164 -1.03 4.28 -18.39
N ARG A 165 -0.34 4.98 -17.50
CA ARG A 165 1.07 5.34 -17.71
C ARG A 165 1.96 4.11 -17.77
N GLU A 166 1.74 3.14 -16.91
CA GLU A 166 2.53 1.91 -16.91
C GLU A 166 2.28 1.08 -18.18
N VAL A 167 1.04 1.01 -18.63
CA VAL A 167 0.70 0.34 -19.90
C VAL A 167 1.35 1.05 -21.08
N ASP A 168 1.31 2.37 -21.11
CA ASP A 168 1.95 3.16 -22.17
C ASP A 168 3.45 2.94 -22.23
N ILE A 169 4.11 2.90 -21.08
CA ILE A 169 5.56 2.63 -20.99
C ILE A 169 5.88 1.26 -21.57
N LEU A 170 5.12 0.23 -21.23
CA LEU A 170 5.33 -1.12 -21.75
C LEU A 170 5.08 -1.20 -23.25
N ASN A 171 4.10 -0.47 -23.76
CA ASN A 171 3.83 -0.40 -25.19
C ASN A 171 4.97 0.29 -25.97
N VAL A 172 5.55 1.33 -25.39
CA VAL A 172 6.72 2.00 -25.99
C VAL A 172 7.92 1.06 -26.00
N ASP A 173 8.18 0.36 -24.89
CA ASP A 173 9.28 -0.59 -24.78
C ASP A 173 9.19 -1.70 -25.85
N LYS A 174 8.00 -2.14 -26.19
CA LYS A 174 7.79 -3.14 -27.22
C LYS A 174 8.15 -2.66 -28.63
N LYS A 175 8.09 -1.35 -28.87
CA LYS A 175 8.40 -0.74 -30.17
C LYS A 175 9.89 -0.49 -30.37
N ILE A 176 10.66 -0.50 -29.31
CA ILE A 176 12.10 -0.36 -29.34
C ILE A 176 12.75 -1.73 -29.45
#